data_9d59fd3c826a88137689f4584fcd9be4
#
_entry.id   9d59fd3c826a88137689f4584fcd9be4
#
_cell.length_a   1.000
_cell.length_b   1.000
_cell.length_c   1.000
_cell.angle_alpha   90.00
_cell.angle_beta   90.00
_cell.angle_gamma   90.00
#
_symmetry.space_group_name_H-M   'P 1'
#
loop_
_entity.id
_entity.type
_entity.pdbx_description
1 polymer ?
#
loop_
_entity_poly.entity_id
_entity_poly.type
_entity_poly.pdbx_seq_one_letter_code
_entity_poly.pdbx_strand_id
1 'polypeptide(L)' 'MSNKYDLAIQRKKEIVAKYGGKNLSEKLNISHPAVSKWEVIPQLRAYQIASFGYYKLEYIRPDLSF' A
#
# COMPACT_ATOMS: atom_id res chain seq x y z
N MET A 1 -10.43 -19.45 5.27
CA MET A 1 -10.62 -18.16 5.96
C MET A 1 -9.42 -17.26 5.67
N SER A 2 -9.65 -16.10 5.12
CA SER A 2 -8.54 -15.19 4.84
C SER A 2 -8.05 -14.57 6.14
N ASN A 3 -6.73 -14.45 6.28
CA ASN A 3 -6.13 -13.75 7.41
C ASN A 3 -5.89 -12.28 7.04
N LYS A 4 -5.47 -11.50 8.01
CA LYS A 4 -5.25 -10.07 7.79
C LYS A 4 -4.11 -9.80 6.81
N TYR A 5 -3.14 -10.71 6.73
CA TYR A 5 -2.04 -10.55 5.78
C TYR A 5 -2.54 -10.71 4.35
N ASP A 6 -3.40 -11.71 4.09
CA ASP A 6 -4.01 -11.88 2.77
C ASP A 6 -4.82 -10.64 2.39
N LEU A 7 -5.51 -10.05 3.34
CA LEU A 7 -6.24 -8.81 3.11
C LEU A 7 -5.28 -7.67 2.76
N ALA A 8 -4.13 -7.59 3.42
CA ALA A 8 -3.12 -6.58 3.10
C ALA A 8 -2.59 -6.73 1.69
N ILE A 9 -2.43 -7.98 1.20
CA ILE A 9 -2.05 -8.23 -0.19
C ILE A 9 -3.10 -7.68 -1.15
N GLN A 10 -4.37 -7.92 -0.87
CA GLN A 10 -5.47 -7.41 -1.69
C GLN A 10 -5.54 -5.89 -1.66
N ARG A 11 -5.30 -5.28 -0.49
CA ARG A 11 -5.30 -3.82 -0.35
C ARG A 11 -4.17 -3.19 -1.14
N LYS A 12 -2.99 -3.84 -1.20
CA LYS A 12 -1.89 -3.37 -2.05
C LYS A 12 -2.35 -3.29 -3.51
N LYS A 13 -2.98 -4.33 -4.01
CA LYS A 13 -3.46 -4.36 -5.39
C LYS A 13 -4.49 -3.27 -5.65
N GLU A 14 -5.43 -3.11 -4.73
CA GLU A 14 -6.47 -2.10 -4.82
C GLU A 14 -5.89 -0.69 -4.85
N ILE A 15 -5.00 -0.39 -3.92
CA ILE A 15 -4.45 0.95 -3.74
C ILE A 15 -3.54 1.32 -4.90
N VAL A 16 -2.69 0.39 -5.33
CA VAL A 16 -1.82 0.62 -6.48
C VAL A 16 -2.65 0.86 -7.75
N ALA A 17 -3.72 0.10 -7.93
CA ALA A 17 -4.62 0.31 -9.08
C ALA A 17 -5.33 1.66 -9.00
N LYS A 18 -5.71 2.09 -7.80
CA LYS A 18 -6.41 3.37 -7.60
C LYS A 18 -5.53 4.56 -7.98
N TYR A 19 -4.28 4.56 -7.54
CA TYR A 19 -3.36 5.65 -7.85
C TYR A 19 -2.73 5.51 -9.23
N GLY A 20 -2.59 4.27 -9.73
CA GLY A 20 -1.72 3.97 -10.86
C GLY A 20 -0.28 3.78 -10.37
N GLY A 21 0.34 2.68 -10.80
CA GLY A 21 1.69 2.33 -10.30
C GLY A 21 2.72 3.43 -10.51
N LYS A 22 2.73 4.04 -11.70
CA LYS A 22 3.67 5.12 -12.02
C LYS A 22 3.40 6.35 -11.17
N ASN A 23 2.13 6.74 -11.06
CA ASN A 23 1.75 7.92 -10.28
C ASN A 23 2.09 7.74 -8.80
N LEU A 24 1.82 6.55 -8.26
CA LEU A 24 2.13 6.25 -6.86
C LEU A 24 3.64 6.27 -6.62
N SER A 25 4.43 5.68 -7.54
CA SER A 25 5.88 5.70 -7.42
C SER A 25 6.43 7.11 -7.40
N GLU A 26 5.88 8.00 -8.23
CA GLU A 26 6.29 9.40 -8.25
C GLU A 26 5.94 10.10 -6.95
N LYS A 27 4.74 9.86 -6.41
CA LYS A 27 4.32 10.45 -5.13
C LYS A 27 5.21 10.00 -3.98
N LEU A 28 5.68 8.76 -4.02
CA LEU A 28 6.54 8.20 -2.99
C LEU A 28 8.03 8.43 -3.26
N ASN A 29 8.36 8.97 -4.42
CA ASN A 29 9.74 9.22 -4.84
C ASN A 29 10.56 7.93 -4.89
N ILE A 30 9.97 6.88 -5.47
CA ILE A 30 10.63 5.58 -5.67
C ILE A 30 10.37 5.13 -7.11
N SER A 31 11.07 4.09 -7.55
CA SER A 31 10.91 3.60 -8.92
C SER A 31 9.61 2.81 -9.07
N HIS A 32 9.05 2.81 -10.29
CA HIS A 32 7.87 2.00 -10.59
C HIS A 32 8.12 0.50 -10.35
N PRO A 33 9.26 -0.08 -10.76
CA PRO A 33 9.54 -1.46 -10.43
C PRO A 33 9.55 -1.77 -8.93
N ALA A 34 9.95 -0.81 -8.10
CA ALA A 34 9.91 -1.00 -6.65
C ALA A 34 8.47 -1.21 -6.16
N VAL A 35 7.53 -0.42 -6.68
CA VAL A 35 6.10 -0.58 -6.34
C VAL A 35 5.59 -1.94 -6.83
N SER A 36 5.95 -2.34 -8.04
CA SER A 36 5.48 -3.59 -8.63
C SER A 36 5.95 -4.82 -7.87
N LYS A 37 7.10 -4.73 -7.20
CA LYS A 37 7.67 -5.84 -6.45
C LYS A 37 7.05 -6.06 -5.09
N TRP A 38 6.24 -5.13 -4.60
CA TRP A 38 5.62 -5.28 -3.28
C TRP A 38 4.63 -6.44 -3.29
N GLU A 39 4.69 -7.27 -2.26
CA GLU A 39 3.61 -8.20 -1.95
C GLU A 39 2.52 -7.49 -1.17
N VAL A 40 2.93 -6.76 -0.14
CA VAL A 40 2.08 -5.83 0.60
C VAL A 40 2.76 -4.47 0.56
N ILE A 41 2.02 -3.42 0.88
CA ILE A 41 2.61 -2.09 0.98
C ILE A 41 3.52 -2.07 2.22
N PRO A 42 4.83 -1.79 2.07
CA PRO A 42 5.73 -1.74 3.23
C PRO A 42 5.24 -0.75 4.28
N GLN A 43 5.51 -1.02 5.54
CA GLN A 43 5.01 -0.22 6.65
C GLN A 43 5.33 1.27 6.48
N LEU A 44 6.58 1.60 6.15
CA LEU A 44 6.98 2.99 5.94
C LEU A 44 6.15 3.64 4.83
N ARG A 45 5.95 2.93 3.72
CA ARG A 45 5.17 3.45 2.60
C ARG A 45 3.69 3.54 2.94
N ALA A 46 3.19 2.64 3.79
CA ALA A 46 1.81 2.71 4.27
C ALA A 46 1.57 3.99 5.05
N TYR A 47 2.51 4.39 5.90
CA TYR A 47 2.42 5.68 6.60
C TYR A 47 2.38 6.85 5.62
N GLN A 48 3.22 6.82 4.59
CA GLN A 48 3.24 7.89 3.59
C GLN A 48 1.91 7.96 2.83
N ILE A 49 1.38 6.81 2.41
CA ILE A 49 0.10 6.75 1.69
C ILE A 49 -1.05 7.22 2.59
N ALA A 50 -1.04 6.82 3.85
CA ALA A 50 -2.06 7.26 4.81
C ALA A 50 -2.03 8.79 4.95
N SER A 51 -0.84 9.40 4.88
CA SER A 51 -0.72 10.86 4.99
C SER A 51 -1.35 11.60 3.81
N PHE A 52 -1.60 10.91 2.68
CA PHE A 52 -2.28 11.53 1.54
C PHE A 52 -3.78 11.73 1.79
N GLY A 53 -4.34 11.10 2.82
CA GLY A 53 -5.71 11.35 3.28
C GLY A 53 -6.79 10.47 2.68
N TYR A 54 -6.48 9.58 1.73
CA TYR A 54 -7.49 8.74 1.08
C TYR A 54 -7.70 7.39 1.78
N TYR A 55 -6.68 6.89 2.48
CA TYR A 55 -6.74 5.58 3.14
C TYR A 55 -6.17 5.71 4.53
N LYS A 56 -6.78 4.99 5.48
CA LYS A 56 -6.24 4.90 6.83
C LYS A 56 -5.17 3.82 6.88
N LEU A 57 -4.24 3.95 7.81
CA LEU A 57 -3.13 3.02 7.97
C LEU A 57 -3.62 1.60 8.20
N GLU A 58 -4.61 1.41 9.07
CA GLU A 58 -5.16 0.08 9.36
C GLU A 58 -5.94 -0.50 8.18
N TYR A 59 -6.41 0.34 7.25
CA TYR A 59 -7.00 -0.15 6.01
C TYR A 59 -5.91 -0.67 5.08
N ILE A 60 -4.79 0.05 4.99
CA ILE A 60 -3.67 -0.30 4.10
C ILE A 60 -2.98 -1.58 4.57
N ARG A 61 -2.73 -1.67 5.88
CA ARG A 61 -2.03 -2.80 6.48
C ARG A 61 -2.80 -3.32 7.70
N PRO A 62 -3.92 -4.02 7.48
CA PRO A 62 -4.73 -4.52 8.60
C PRO A 62 -4.03 -5.61 9.43
N ASP A 63 -2.95 -6.18 8.90
CA ASP A 63 -2.16 -7.21 9.57
C ASP A 63 -1.23 -6.65 10.65
N LEU A 64 -0.97 -5.35 10.63
CA LEU A 64 -0.11 -4.72 11.62
C LEU A 64 -0.93 -4.22 12.81
N SER A 65 -0.32 -4.22 14.00
CA SER A 65 -0.94 -3.66 15.19
C SER A 65 -0.57 -2.19 15.32
N PHE A 66 -1.59 -1.39 15.48
CA PHE A 66 -1.38 0.05 15.64
C PHE A 66 -2.01 0.54 16.93
#